data_9e5cb47bd49d9041bffb9ebfebc210fb
#
_entry.id   9e5cb47bd49d9041bffb9ebfebc210fb
#
_cell.length_a   1.000
_cell.length_b   1.000
_cell.length_c   1.000
_cell.angle_alpha   90.00
_cell.angle_beta   90.00
_cell.angle_gamma   90.00
#
_symmetry.space_group_name_H-M   'P 1'
#
loop_
_entity.id
_entity.type
_entity.pdbx_description
1 polymer ?
#
loop_
_entity_poly.entity_id
_entity_poly.type
_entity_poly.pdbx_seq_one_letter_code
_entity_poly.pdbx_strand_id
1 'polypeptide(L)'
;MLFCAATLFQTLVATSVPPTLWPVPKEPTVFNGHEVLLSPTFRITATGPGAATAVVVDGIARYEEMIRSTFPANPCPPTSYCQYDESAPCPKTGVCHNHITISCSCNDLGEDDQNACSTCDAVKLAAFTIDVKTASDVLGADTDVSYSLSIGAGEVKALASPHTGDVLAHATAATSFGALYALETFSQLLSDLDGTMRPALAHSEVYIGKDEPEYAHRALTLDVARRFVPLDALRNIVRGMAFSKLSVLHLHFSDEPAMRLEVKAFPEITAGLPDAQFYTQEEMKEFVRFAHARGVRVVPELDVPAHAGGLAALGVSGAATFCDSPFNTTLAPSADSLAAITTIFNELAALFPDELVHVGGDEACKDGCPGTCTYAGVHAVEAHAQSVLVNLGRIPMGWNEIYSSPAGGEPNAAKQPLILQNWRKGSMSTAMSGGFHSVDSNFVTMYLAQQCCRIDPPTGTSDRFSACFHVDVAAEAKDAAERKLVLGGEVAMWGDQYCPSPHCKINGSAYFERACTHTHTHTLSLKFLSLSLSLSCDID
;
A
#
# COMPACT_ATOMS: atom_id res chain seq x y z
N MET A 1 3.56 18.44 -19.08
CA MET A 1 3.21 17.11 -19.63
C MET A 1 2.18 16.35 -18.80
N LEU A 2 2.16 16.44 -17.48
CA LEU A 2 1.04 15.86 -16.67
C LEU A 2 -0.29 16.59 -16.89
N PHE A 3 -0.27 17.86 -17.20
CA PHE A 3 -1.49 18.57 -17.64
C PHE A 3 -2.08 17.98 -18.93
N CYS A 4 -1.25 17.49 -19.85
CA CYS A 4 -1.73 16.80 -21.06
C CYS A 4 -2.24 15.38 -20.78
N ALA A 5 -1.64 14.65 -19.83
CA ALA A 5 -2.12 13.31 -19.46
C ALA A 5 -3.45 13.40 -18.67
N ALA A 6 -3.57 14.35 -17.76
CA ALA A 6 -4.83 14.61 -17.06
C ALA A 6 -5.93 15.09 -18.03
N THR A 7 -5.59 15.90 -19.03
CA THR A 7 -6.55 16.41 -20.04
C THR A 7 -6.93 15.33 -21.05
N LEU A 8 -6.01 14.40 -21.38
CA LEU A 8 -6.33 13.24 -22.23
C LEU A 8 -7.15 12.17 -21.49
N PHE A 9 -6.95 12.03 -20.19
CA PHE A 9 -7.80 11.16 -19.36
C PHE A 9 -9.21 11.73 -19.18
N GLN A 10 -9.33 13.07 -19.08
CA GLN A 10 -10.64 13.73 -19.02
C GLN A 10 -11.46 13.62 -20.31
N THR A 11 -10.84 13.29 -21.45
CA THR A 11 -11.56 13.12 -22.73
C THR A 11 -11.94 11.68 -23.05
N LEU A 12 -11.45 10.69 -22.31
CA LEU A 12 -11.75 9.25 -22.55
C LEU A 12 -12.63 8.58 -21.50
N VAL A 13 -12.76 9.18 -20.32
CA VAL A 13 -13.74 8.73 -19.31
C VAL A 13 -14.74 9.88 -19.13
N ALA A 14 -15.95 9.68 -19.59
CA ALA A 14 -17.01 10.65 -19.41
C ALA A 14 -17.16 11.00 -17.93
N THR A 15 -16.46 12.07 -17.52
CA THR A 15 -16.94 13.06 -16.58
C THR A 15 -17.63 12.61 -15.32
N SER A 16 -16.92 12.41 -14.22
CA SER A 16 -17.43 12.87 -12.93
C SER A 16 -16.62 12.45 -11.71
N VAL A 17 -15.61 11.61 -11.86
CA VAL A 17 -14.79 11.21 -10.71
C VAL A 17 -13.88 12.37 -10.30
N PRO A 18 -13.91 12.83 -9.04
CA PRO A 18 -12.99 13.86 -8.58
C PRO A 18 -11.54 13.45 -8.85
N PRO A 19 -10.68 14.36 -9.32
CA PRO A 19 -9.27 14.06 -9.62
C PRO A 19 -8.46 13.64 -8.38
N THR A 20 -9.02 13.82 -7.20
CA THR A 20 -8.45 13.43 -5.90
C THR A 20 -8.77 12.00 -5.50
N LEU A 21 -9.74 11.35 -6.16
CA LEU A 21 -10.18 10.01 -5.79
C LEU A 21 -9.28 8.95 -6.45
N TRP A 22 -8.55 8.21 -5.61
CA TRP A 22 -7.62 7.18 -6.05
C TRP A 22 -7.60 5.96 -5.11
N PRO A 23 -7.61 4.72 -5.62
CA PRO A 23 -7.86 4.37 -7.03
C PRO A 23 -9.28 4.73 -7.46
N VAL A 24 -9.47 4.91 -8.77
CA VAL A 24 -10.79 5.19 -9.35
C VAL A 24 -11.72 3.99 -9.10
N PRO A 25 -12.93 4.20 -8.57
CA PRO A 25 -13.88 3.13 -8.33
C PRO A 25 -14.26 2.38 -9.61
N LYS A 26 -14.46 1.06 -9.48
CA LYS A 26 -14.73 0.15 -10.61
C LYS A 26 -16.13 0.32 -11.18
N GLU A 27 -17.13 0.52 -10.33
CA GLU A 27 -18.53 0.64 -10.73
C GLU A 27 -18.88 2.08 -11.14
N PRO A 28 -19.96 2.26 -11.92
CA PRO A 28 -20.44 3.59 -12.26
C PRO A 28 -20.62 4.46 -11.03
N THR A 29 -20.05 5.63 -11.07
CA THR A 29 -20.10 6.60 -9.99
C THR A 29 -20.90 7.82 -10.44
N VAL A 30 -21.68 8.38 -9.51
CA VAL A 30 -22.44 9.61 -9.73
C VAL A 30 -21.92 10.67 -8.77
N PHE A 31 -21.60 11.83 -9.30
CA PHE A 31 -21.18 13.01 -8.54
C PHE A 31 -22.03 14.20 -9.02
N ASN A 32 -22.98 14.61 -8.18
CA ASN A 32 -23.92 15.69 -8.50
C ASN A 32 -24.10 16.66 -7.33
N GLY A 33 -24.80 17.72 -7.59
CA GLY A 33 -25.18 18.69 -6.57
C GLY A 33 -24.14 19.79 -6.35
N HIS A 34 -24.12 20.31 -5.14
CA HIS A 34 -23.33 21.47 -4.74
C HIS A 34 -22.40 21.12 -3.59
N GLU A 35 -21.53 22.04 -3.24
CA GLU A 35 -20.63 21.92 -2.10
C GLU A 35 -21.40 21.74 -0.78
N VAL A 36 -20.88 20.84 0.07
CA VAL A 36 -21.45 20.55 1.40
C VAL A 36 -20.32 20.54 2.43
N LEU A 37 -20.43 21.41 3.44
CA LEU A 37 -19.48 21.45 4.56
C LEU A 37 -19.73 20.30 5.55
N LEU A 38 -18.68 19.82 6.21
CA LEU A 38 -18.85 18.93 7.35
C LEU A 38 -19.47 19.69 8.54
N SER A 39 -20.43 19.04 9.21
CA SER A 39 -20.94 19.54 10.48
C SER A 39 -19.83 19.59 11.54
N PRO A 40 -19.80 20.61 12.41
CA PRO A 40 -18.90 20.63 13.59
C PRO A 40 -19.11 19.42 14.52
N THR A 41 -20.31 18.85 14.49
CA THR A 41 -20.67 17.65 15.26
C THR A 41 -20.56 16.36 14.44
N PHE A 42 -19.97 16.43 13.25
CA PHE A 42 -19.78 15.28 12.37
C PHE A 42 -19.10 14.13 13.13
N ARG A 43 -19.63 12.92 12.94
CA ARG A 43 -19.08 11.68 13.48
C ARG A 43 -19.17 10.58 12.45
N ILE A 44 -18.19 9.67 12.54
CA ILE A 44 -18.21 8.41 11.81
C ILE A 44 -18.66 7.32 12.78
N THR A 45 -19.63 6.52 12.38
CA THR A 45 -20.16 5.41 13.18
C THR A 45 -20.19 4.13 12.36
N ALA A 46 -20.15 2.99 13.04
CA ALA A 46 -20.34 1.69 12.40
C ALA A 46 -21.54 0.96 12.97
N THR A 47 -22.18 0.15 12.12
CA THR A 47 -23.30 -0.74 12.45
C THR A 47 -23.04 -2.12 11.89
N GLY A 48 -23.91 -3.07 12.21
CA GLY A 48 -23.79 -4.45 11.75
C GLY A 48 -22.84 -5.32 12.59
N PRO A 49 -22.70 -6.60 12.25
CA PRO A 49 -21.90 -7.56 13.03
C PRO A 49 -20.43 -7.19 13.18
N GLY A 50 -19.83 -6.53 12.19
CA GLY A 50 -18.41 -6.14 12.20
C GLY A 50 -18.12 -4.80 12.87
N ALA A 51 -19.12 -4.06 13.31
CA ALA A 51 -18.96 -2.70 13.84
C ALA A 51 -18.01 -2.59 15.05
N ALA A 52 -17.95 -3.64 15.87
CA ALA A 52 -17.14 -3.68 17.10
C ALA A 52 -15.76 -4.34 16.92
N THR A 53 -15.38 -4.71 15.72
CA THR A 53 -14.04 -5.26 15.45
C THR A 53 -12.96 -4.21 15.71
N ALA A 54 -11.78 -4.64 16.17
CA ALA A 54 -10.69 -3.72 16.47
C ALA A 54 -10.27 -2.91 15.23
N VAL A 55 -10.24 -3.54 14.07
CA VAL A 55 -9.89 -2.90 12.79
C VAL A 55 -10.83 -1.74 12.47
N VAL A 56 -12.15 -1.93 12.66
CA VAL A 56 -13.16 -0.87 12.38
C VAL A 56 -13.08 0.25 13.41
N VAL A 57 -13.04 -0.09 14.69
CA VAL A 57 -12.99 0.91 15.79
C VAL A 57 -11.74 1.78 15.67
N ASP A 58 -10.57 1.17 15.53
CA ASP A 58 -9.30 1.89 15.36
C ASP A 58 -9.26 2.64 14.02
N GLY A 59 -9.86 2.07 12.97
CA GLY A 59 -10.02 2.70 11.67
C GLY A 59 -10.77 4.01 11.79
N ILE A 60 -11.97 3.99 12.34
CA ILE A 60 -12.81 5.19 12.53
C ILE A 60 -12.05 6.25 13.33
N ALA A 61 -11.45 5.88 14.46
CA ALA A 61 -10.68 6.82 15.29
C ALA A 61 -9.54 7.50 14.51
N ARG A 62 -8.80 6.74 13.70
CA ARG A 62 -7.72 7.29 12.86
C ARG A 62 -8.23 8.26 11.80
N TYR A 63 -9.32 7.93 11.11
CA TYR A 63 -9.85 8.80 10.06
C TYR A 63 -10.51 10.06 10.62
N GLU A 64 -11.21 9.96 11.75
CA GLU A 64 -11.71 11.16 12.43
C GLU A 64 -10.58 12.08 12.88
N GLU A 65 -9.48 11.52 13.43
CA GLU A 65 -8.32 12.31 13.83
C GLU A 65 -7.60 12.92 12.62
N MET A 66 -7.46 12.17 11.54
CA MET A 66 -6.88 12.68 10.29
C MET A 66 -7.71 13.83 9.73
N ILE A 67 -9.04 13.72 9.68
CA ILE A 67 -9.91 14.78 9.21
C ILE A 67 -9.77 16.02 10.10
N ARG A 68 -9.77 15.86 11.43
CA ARG A 68 -9.60 16.99 12.36
C ARG A 68 -8.23 17.65 12.25
N SER A 69 -7.17 16.88 12.07
CA SER A 69 -5.81 17.44 11.96
C SER A 69 -5.53 18.09 10.60
N THR A 70 -6.11 17.55 9.53
CA THR A 70 -5.96 18.12 8.18
C THR A 70 -6.78 19.41 8.01
N PHE A 71 -7.94 19.49 8.66
CA PHE A 71 -8.85 20.60 8.59
C PHE A 71 -9.12 21.16 10.00
N PRO A 72 -8.16 21.88 10.60
CA PRO A 72 -8.28 22.33 11.99
C PRO A 72 -9.29 23.45 12.19
N ALA A 73 -9.67 24.17 11.14
CA ALA A 73 -10.64 25.23 11.25
C ALA A 73 -12.06 24.66 11.39
N ASN A 74 -12.68 24.90 12.54
CA ASN A 74 -14.09 24.60 12.74
C ASN A 74 -14.93 25.80 12.23
N PRO A 75 -15.65 25.65 11.13
CA PRO A 75 -16.29 26.80 10.49
C PRO A 75 -17.48 27.37 11.25
N CYS A 76 -18.13 26.58 12.09
CA CYS A 76 -19.30 27.02 12.85
C CYS A 76 -19.22 26.53 14.29
N PRO A 77 -19.18 27.38 15.30
CA PRO A 77 -19.37 26.96 16.68
C PRO A 77 -20.75 26.30 16.85
N PRO A 78 -20.94 25.36 17.76
CA PRO A 78 -22.19 24.62 17.95
C PRO A 78 -23.37 25.50 18.42
N THR A 79 -23.11 26.75 18.71
CA THR A 79 -24.11 27.76 19.02
C THR A 79 -23.90 28.93 18.10
N SER A 80 -24.97 29.35 17.45
CA SER A 80 -25.10 30.48 16.51
C SER A 80 -24.70 31.82 17.12
N TYR A 81 -23.42 32.03 17.43
CA TYR A 81 -22.91 33.29 17.93
C TYR A 81 -21.72 33.75 17.11
N CYS A 82 -21.84 34.84 16.38
CA CYS A 82 -20.71 35.59 15.86
C CYS A 82 -20.53 36.85 16.72
N GLN A 83 -19.39 36.96 17.42
CA GLN A 83 -19.01 38.26 18.00
C GLN A 83 -18.16 39.00 16.98
N TYR A 84 -18.59 40.19 16.66
CA TYR A 84 -17.97 41.10 15.72
C TYR A 84 -16.92 41.94 16.45
N ASP A 85 -15.70 41.99 15.90
CA ASP A 85 -14.74 43.00 16.31
C ASP A 85 -15.11 44.31 15.58
N GLU A 86 -15.55 45.30 16.33
CA GLU A 86 -15.98 46.61 15.79
C GLU A 86 -14.88 47.38 15.03
N SER A 87 -13.64 46.88 15.04
CA SER A 87 -12.49 47.45 14.34
C SER A 87 -12.32 47.01 12.90
N ALA A 88 -13.04 45.95 12.44
CA ALA A 88 -12.90 45.42 11.09
C ALA A 88 -14.26 45.26 10.39
N PRO A 89 -14.60 46.05 9.39
CA PRO A 89 -15.85 45.92 8.65
C PRO A 89 -15.86 44.61 7.84
N CYS A 90 -16.92 43.82 8.01
CA CYS A 90 -17.19 42.65 7.18
C CYS A 90 -17.28 43.07 5.70
N PRO A 91 -16.54 42.42 4.78
CA PRO A 91 -16.71 42.72 3.36
C PRO A 91 -18.11 42.31 2.88
N LYS A 92 -18.73 43.16 2.10
CA LYS A 92 -20.09 42.96 1.54
C LYS A 92 -20.24 41.80 0.55
N THR A 93 -19.24 40.97 0.43
CA THR A 93 -19.20 39.79 -0.44
C THR A 93 -18.85 38.57 0.39
N GLY A 94 -19.76 38.05 1.12
CA GLY A 94 -19.97 36.72 1.71
C GLY A 94 -18.80 35.79 2.03
N VAL A 95 -17.56 36.28 2.24
CA VAL A 95 -16.41 35.44 2.58
C VAL A 95 -15.76 35.99 3.84
N CYS A 96 -15.93 35.30 4.96
CA CYS A 96 -15.22 35.58 6.21
C CYS A 96 -13.78 35.07 6.11
N HIS A 97 -12.80 35.96 5.95
CA HIS A 97 -11.38 35.60 5.97
C HIS A 97 -10.84 35.43 7.39
N ASN A 98 -10.07 34.39 7.56
CA ASN A 98 -9.36 33.98 8.77
C ASN A 98 -8.35 35.01 9.25
N HIS A 99 -8.70 35.83 10.23
CA HIS A 99 -7.73 36.35 11.23
C HIS A 99 -8.40 36.87 12.49
N ILE A 100 -9.68 36.63 12.67
CA ILE A 100 -10.42 37.16 13.82
C ILE A 100 -11.31 36.05 14.34
N THR A 101 -11.30 35.85 15.65
CA THR A 101 -12.27 34.97 16.31
C THR A 101 -13.65 35.64 16.17
N ILE A 102 -14.38 35.27 15.13
CA ILE A 102 -15.74 35.78 14.92
C ILE A 102 -16.68 34.74 15.56
N SER A 103 -17.34 35.11 16.61
CA SER A 103 -18.48 34.39 17.10
C SER A 103 -19.75 35.10 16.60
N CYS A 104 -20.53 34.44 15.74
CA CYS A 104 -21.73 35.01 15.15
C CYS A 104 -22.99 34.47 15.82
N SER A 105 -23.92 35.35 16.18
CA SER A 105 -25.33 35.03 16.38
C SER A 105 -26.13 35.58 15.22
N CYS A 106 -26.70 34.71 14.42
CA CYS A 106 -27.52 35.14 13.27
C CYS A 106 -28.85 35.79 13.67
N ASN A 107 -29.22 35.71 14.94
CA ASN A 107 -30.52 36.23 15.43
C ASN A 107 -30.50 37.72 15.78
N ASP A 108 -29.31 38.34 15.87
CA ASP A 108 -29.17 39.73 16.31
C ASP A 108 -28.76 40.70 15.18
N LEU A 109 -28.67 40.20 13.95
CA LEU A 109 -28.25 40.97 12.78
C LEU A 109 -29.46 41.53 12.01
N GLY A 110 -29.34 42.75 11.47
CA GLY A 110 -30.34 43.32 10.60
C GLY A 110 -30.52 42.55 9.29
N GLU A 111 -31.64 42.72 8.59
CA GLU A 111 -32.02 41.97 7.39
C GLU A 111 -30.92 41.93 6.28
N ASP A 112 -30.09 42.96 6.18
CA ASP A 112 -29.00 43.04 5.19
C ASP A 112 -27.77 42.22 5.60
N ASP A 113 -27.56 41.90 6.89
CA ASP A 113 -26.44 41.16 7.42
C ASP A 113 -26.76 39.66 7.61
N GLN A 114 -28.04 39.27 7.58
CA GLN A 114 -28.48 37.88 7.62
C GLN A 114 -27.96 37.06 6.42
N ASN A 115 -27.73 37.71 5.27
CA ASN A 115 -27.12 37.07 4.11
C ASN A 115 -25.63 36.71 4.30
N ALA A 116 -24.91 37.41 5.18
CA ALA A 116 -23.52 37.10 5.52
C ALA A 116 -23.41 35.89 6.46
N CYS A 117 -24.46 35.58 7.23
CA CYS A 117 -24.57 34.39 8.08
C CYS A 117 -25.10 33.15 7.36
N SER A 118 -25.53 33.27 6.10
CA SER A 118 -26.13 32.17 5.33
C SER A 118 -25.21 30.93 5.18
N THR A 119 -23.90 31.11 5.35
CA THR A 119 -22.96 29.99 5.34
C THR A 119 -23.05 29.10 6.58
N CYS A 120 -23.61 29.58 7.69
CA CYS A 120 -23.87 28.76 8.89
C CYS A 120 -25.16 27.95 8.76
N ASP A 121 -26.09 28.38 7.92
CA ASP A 121 -27.33 27.67 7.61
C ASP A 121 -27.21 26.77 6.36
N ALA A 122 -26.03 26.72 5.75
CA ALA A 122 -25.77 25.81 4.64
C ALA A 122 -26.01 24.36 5.04
N VAL A 123 -26.55 23.58 4.13
CA VAL A 123 -26.67 22.12 4.24
C VAL A 123 -25.34 21.53 4.61
N LYS A 124 -25.31 20.72 5.65
CA LYS A 124 -24.09 20.13 6.20
C LYS A 124 -24.13 18.61 6.12
N LEU A 125 -22.96 17.99 5.95
CA LEU A 125 -22.81 16.56 6.14
C LEU A 125 -22.77 16.29 7.65
N ALA A 126 -23.85 15.69 8.17
CA ALA A 126 -24.04 15.51 9.60
C ALA A 126 -23.36 14.26 10.15
N ALA A 127 -23.36 13.16 9.40
CA ALA A 127 -22.79 11.89 9.83
C ALA A 127 -22.38 11.00 8.65
N PHE A 128 -21.46 10.10 8.94
CA PHE A 128 -21.11 8.97 8.07
C PHE A 128 -21.31 7.67 8.83
N THR A 129 -22.14 6.76 8.33
CA THR A 129 -22.41 5.46 8.94
C THR A 129 -21.93 4.35 8.02
N ILE A 130 -21.24 3.35 8.57
CA ILE A 130 -20.72 2.21 7.81
C ILE A 130 -21.39 0.94 8.37
N ASP A 131 -22.12 0.22 7.53
CA ASP A 131 -22.70 -1.09 7.88
C ASP A 131 -21.72 -2.21 7.49
N VAL A 132 -21.11 -2.85 8.47
CA VAL A 132 -20.09 -3.89 8.31
C VAL A 132 -20.71 -5.27 8.47
N LYS A 133 -20.78 -6.03 7.37
CA LYS A 133 -21.57 -7.27 7.27
C LYS A 133 -20.97 -8.46 8.02
N THR A 134 -19.65 -8.49 8.20
CA THR A 134 -18.94 -9.64 8.78
C THR A 134 -18.10 -9.22 9.99
N ALA A 135 -18.26 -9.94 11.10
CA ALA A 135 -17.48 -9.75 12.34
C ALA A 135 -16.17 -10.56 12.26
N SER A 136 -15.21 -10.11 11.45
CA SER A 136 -13.91 -10.76 11.33
C SER A 136 -12.81 -9.75 11.08
N ASP A 137 -11.73 -9.88 11.84
CA ASP A 137 -10.46 -9.16 11.63
C ASP A 137 -9.38 -10.07 10.99
N VAL A 138 -9.78 -11.17 10.38
CA VAL A 138 -8.86 -12.03 9.62
C VAL A 138 -8.61 -11.39 8.25
N LEU A 139 -7.33 -11.13 7.94
CA LEU A 139 -6.87 -10.59 6.67
C LEU A 139 -6.07 -11.66 5.92
N GLY A 140 -6.56 -12.09 4.78
CA GLY A 140 -5.94 -13.06 3.90
C GLY A 140 -6.13 -12.69 2.43
N ALA A 141 -5.68 -13.55 1.52
CA ALA A 141 -5.81 -13.32 0.08
C ALA A 141 -7.28 -13.26 -0.36
N ASP A 142 -8.15 -14.07 0.27
CA ASP A 142 -9.57 -14.17 -0.08
C ASP A 142 -10.46 -13.20 0.70
N THR A 143 -9.88 -12.25 1.44
CA THR A 143 -10.66 -11.28 2.22
C THR A 143 -11.46 -10.38 1.28
N ASP A 144 -12.79 -10.42 1.40
CA ASP A 144 -13.67 -9.54 0.63
C ASP A 144 -13.56 -8.09 1.17
N VAL A 145 -12.91 -7.24 0.39
CA VAL A 145 -12.70 -5.82 0.72
C VAL A 145 -13.68 -4.91 -0.01
N SER A 146 -14.74 -5.47 -0.60
CA SER A 146 -15.73 -4.70 -1.34
C SER A 146 -16.56 -3.81 -0.43
N TYR A 147 -16.98 -2.68 -0.98
CA TYR A 147 -17.85 -1.73 -0.32
C TYR A 147 -18.70 -0.96 -1.35
N SER A 148 -19.74 -0.29 -0.85
CA SER A 148 -20.49 0.75 -1.55
C SER A 148 -20.53 2.01 -0.70
N LEU A 149 -20.66 3.18 -1.34
CA LEU A 149 -20.74 4.47 -0.66
C LEU A 149 -21.84 5.33 -1.29
N SER A 150 -22.67 5.93 -0.44
CA SER A 150 -23.72 6.84 -0.86
C SER A 150 -23.72 8.08 0.04
N ILE A 151 -23.79 9.26 -0.53
CA ILE A 151 -23.88 10.55 0.16
C ILE A 151 -25.05 11.29 -0.46
N GLY A 152 -26.03 11.72 0.35
CA GLY A 152 -27.19 12.51 -0.10
C GLY A 152 -28.06 11.87 -1.19
N ALA A 153 -27.79 10.63 -1.59
CA ALA A 153 -28.46 9.94 -2.69
C ALA A 153 -29.08 8.60 -2.24
N GLY A 154 -29.96 8.02 -3.04
CA GLY A 154 -30.54 6.69 -2.81
C GLY A 154 -31.34 6.59 -1.51
N GLU A 155 -31.15 5.49 -0.79
CA GLU A 155 -31.83 5.22 0.50
C GLU A 155 -31.46 6.26 1.58
N VAL A 156 -30.27 6.84 1.49
CA VAL A 156 -29.76 7.87 2.43
C VAL A 156 -30.57 9.16 2.33
N LYS A 157 -31.10 9.50 1.15
CA LYS A 157 -31.97 10.66 0.95
C LYS A 157 -33.26 10.55 1.79
N ALA A 158 -33.74 9.33 2.02
CA ALA A 158 -34.93 9.07 2.86
C ALA A 158 -34.62 9.18 4.37
N LEU A 159 -33.34 9.09 4.76
CA LEU A 159 -32.89 9.20 6.16
C LEU A 159 -32.51 10.63 6.54
N ALA A 160 -32.41 11.55 5.58
CA ALA A 160 -32.10 12.94 5.84
C ALA A 160 -33.15 13.55 6.78
N SER A 161 -32.68 14.32 7.77
CA SER A 161 -33.59 14.96 8.72
C SER A 161 -34.54 15.90 7.99
N PRO A 162 -35.86 15.71 8.07
CA PRO A 162 -36.82 16.57 7.39
C PRO A 162 -36.84 18.02 7.94
N HIS A 163 -36.13 18.27 9.06
CA HIS A 163 -36.14 19.57 9.74
C HIS A 163 -34.88 20.40 9.53
N THR A 164 -33.73 19.77 9.15
CA THR A 164 -32.46 20.50 8.99
C THR A 164 -31.94 20.50 7.55
N GLY A 165 -32.47 19.63 6.69
CA GLY A 165 -31.95 19.44 5.33
C GLY A 165 -30.54 18.85 5.26
N ASP A 166 -29.98 18.40 6.40
CA ASP A 166 -28.62 17.88 6.46
C ASP A 166 -28.43 16.63 5.61
N VAL A 167 -27.27 16.53 5.00
CA VAL A 167 -26.84 15.37 4.20
C VAL A 167 -26.28 14.31 5.12
N LEU A 168 -26.51 13.05 4.78
CA LEU A 168 -25.91 11.89 5.44
C LEU A 168 -25.04 11.12 4.44
N ALA A 169 -23.99 10.48 4.95
CA ALA A 169 -23.20 9.51 4.22
C ALA A 169 -23.43 8.10 4.80
N HIS A 170 -23.49 7.13 3.92
CA HIS A 170 -23.63 5.74 4.30
C HIS A 170 -22.75 4.87 3.40
N ALA A 171 -22.07 3.89 4.01
CA ALA A 171 -21.37 2.83 3.29
C ALA A 171 -21.87 1.46 3.76
N THR A 172 -21.82 0.49 2.85
CA THR A 172 -21.95 -0.92 3.20
C THR A 172 -20.65 -1.60 2.83
N ALA A 173 -20.04 -2.32 3.77
CA ALA A 173 -18.78 -3.01 3.61
C ALA A 173 -18.94 -4.51 3.90
N ALA A 174 -18.34 -5.37 3.08
CA ALA A 174 -18.40 -6.81 3.27
C ALA A 174 -17.71 -7.25 4.57
N THR A 175 -16.55 -6.64 4.87
CA THR A 175 -15.70 -6.96 6.02
C THR A 175 -15.18 -5.70 6.69
N SER A 176 -14.46 -5.87 7.82
CA SER A 176 -13.72 -4.79 8.50
C SER A 176 -12.77 -4.06 7.53
N PHE A 177 -12.13 -4.78 6.60
CA PHE A 177 -11.19 -4.20 5.64
C PHE A 177 -11.88 -3.48 4.49
N GLY A 178 -13.06 -3.93 4.08
CA GLY A 178 -13.93 -3.15 3.18
C GLY A 178 -14.36 -1.82 3.82
N ALA A 179 -14.59 -1.80 5.14
CA ALA A 179 -14.88 -0.58 5.86
C ALA A 179 -13.69 0.41 5.85
N LEU A 180 -12.44 -0.08 5.96
CA LEU A 180 -11.25 0.76 5.81
C LEU A 180 -11.19 1.38 4.40
N TYR A 181 -11.53 0.62 3.37
CA TYR A 181 -11.56 1.14 1.98
C TYR A 181 -12.65 2.20 1.78
N ALA A 182 -13.81 2.01 2.43
CA ALA A 182 -14.86 3.03 2.42
C ALA A 182 -14.43 4.31 3.14
N LEU A 183 -13.77 4.20 4.30
CA LEU A 183 -13.19 5.32 5.05
C LEU A 183 -12.15 6.07 4.22
N GLU A 184 -11.26 5.33 3.55
CA GLU A 184 -10.23 5.93 2.70
C GLU A 184 -10.86 6.71 1.55
N THR A 185 -11.81 6.11 0.82
CA THR A 185 -12.52 6.78 -0.26
C THR A 185 -13.26 8.01 0.23
N PHE A 186 -13.96 7.91 1.36
CA PHE A 186 -14.64 9.06 1.96
C PHE A 186 -13.66 10.19 2.29
N SER A 187 -12.52 9.87 2.88
CA SER A 187 -11.51 10.89 3.23
C SER A 187 -10.94 11.62 2.01
N GLN A 188 -10.79 10.90 0.89
CA GLN A 188 -10.31 11.48 -0.38
C GLN A 188 -11.35 12.40 -1.07
N LEU A 189 -12.63 12.25 -0.73
CA LEU A 189 -13.68 13.15 -1.22
C LEU A 189 -13.70 14.49 -0.49
N LEU A 190 -13.07 14.56 0.68
CA LEU A 190 -12.96 15.80 1.45
C LEU A 190 -11.83 16.67 0.92
N SER A 191 -12.09 17.95 0.81
CA SER A 191 -11.11 18.94 0.37
C SER A 191 -11.35 20.28 1.03
N ASP A 192 -10.33 21.13 1.00
CA ASP A 192 -10.43 22.55 1.33
C ASP A 192 -10.72 23.29 0.02
N LEU A 193 -12.01 23.50 -0.27
CA LEU A 193 -12.44 24.06 -1.55
C LEU A 193 -12.24 25.58 -1.64
N ASP A 194 -12.22 26.25 -0.50
CA ASP A 194 -12.19 27.72 -0.43
C ASP A 194 -10.90 28.29 0.21
N GLY A 195 -9.94 27.44 0.55
CA GLY A 195 -8.67 27.84 1.17
C GLY A 195 -8.79 28.22 2.65
N THR A 196 -9.92 27.92 3.29
CA THR A 196 -10.18 28.26 4.69
C THR A 196 -9.88 27.12 5.66
N MET A 197 -9.32 26.01 5.18
CA MET A 197 -9.05 24.79 5.96
C MET A 197 -10.31 24.17 6.56
N ARG A 198 -11.44 24.31 5.88
CA ARG A 198 -12.71 23.67 6.24
C ARG A 198 -12.94 22.41 5.41
N PRO A 199 -13.25 21.26 6.05
CA PRO A 199 -13.54 20.05 5.30
C PRO A 199 -14.90 20.18 4.59
N ALA A 200 -14.86 20.02 3.28
CA ALA A 200 -16.03 20.10 2.43
C ALA A 200 -16.03 18.97 1.40
N LEU A 201 -17.22 18.55 0.97
CA LEU A 201 -17.44 17.73 -0.20
C LEU A 201 -17.76 18.65 -1.39
N ALA A 202 -17.16 18.42 -2.54
CA ALA A 202 -17.49 19.14 -3.76
C ALA A 202 -18.90 18.82 -4.29
N HIS A 203 -19.48 17.71 -3.85
CA HIS A 203 -20.74 17.18 -4.35
C HIS A 203 -21.66 16.74 -3.20
N SER A 204 -22.88 17.24 -3.16
CA SER A 204 -23.90 16.88 -2.17
C SER A 204 -24.54 15.51 -2.43
N GLU A 205 -24.41 15.01 -3.65
CA GLU A 205 -24.90 13.68 -4.04
C GLU A 205 -23.73 12.87 -4.64
N VAL A 206 -23.28 11.84 -3.91
CA VAL A 206 -22.27 10.90 -4.36
C VAL A 206 -22.85 9.49 -4.27
N TYR A 207 -22.68 8.71 -5.32
CA TYR A 207 -23.03 7.31 -5.33
C TYR A 207 -21.90 6.51 -5.97
N ILE A 208 -21.32 5.60 -5.21
CA ILE A 208 -20.38 4.58 -5.67
C ILE A 208 -21.08 3.24 -5.41
N GLY A 209 -21.37 2.49 -6.48
CA GLY A 209 -22.02 1.19 -6.42
C GLY A 209 -21.18 0.16 -5.66
N LYS A 210 -20.89 -0.97 -6.25
CA LYS A 210 -19.92 -1.89 -5.66
C LYS A 210 -18.51 -1.52 -6.11
N ASP A 211 -17.64 -1.14 -5.16
CA ASP A 211 -16.20 -0.97 -5.42
C ASP A 211 -15.41 -2.13 -4.83
N GLU A 212 -14.57 -2.74 -5.65
CA GLU A 212 -13.70 -3.86 -5.28
C GLU A 212 -12.47 -3.87 -6.20
N PRO A 213 -11.30 -4.31 -5.72
CA PRO A 213 -10.14 -4.43 -6.56
C PRO A 213 -10.33 -5.55 -7.60
N GLU A 214 -9.75 -5.38 -8.78
CA GLU A 214 -9.75 -6.40 -9.83
C GLU A 214 -8.90 -7.63 -9.45
N TYR A 215 -7.79 -7.37 -8.73
CA TYR A 215 -6.85 -8.39 -8.29
C TYR A 215 -6.68 -8.36 -6.78
N ALA A 216 -6.59 -9.54 -6.16
CA ALA A 216 -6.38 -9.66 -4.72
C ALA A 216 -4.95 -9.27 -4.30
N HIS A 217 -3.95 -9.57 -5.14
CA HIS A 217 -2.54 -9.29 -4.90
C HIS A 217 -2.12 -7.98 -5.58
N ARG A 218 -1.97 -6.92 -4.80
CA ARG A 218 -1.53 -5.59 -5.23
C ARG A 218 -0.38 -5.20 -4.32
N ALA A 219 0.85 -5.51 -4.74
CA ALA A 219 1.97 -5.60 -3.83
C ALA A 219 3.12 -4.65 -4.15
N LEU A 220 3.89 -4.40 -3.10
CA LEU A 220 5.20 -3.77 -3.16
C LEU A 220 6.23 -4.71 -2.53
N THR A 221 7.20 -5.18 -3.33
CA THR A 221 8.45 -5.76 -2.83
C THR A 221 9.37 -4.63 -2.39
N LEU A 222 9.90 -4.72 -1.17
CA LEU A 222 10.89 -3.79 -0.65
C LEU A 222 12.12 -4.55 -0.18
N ASP A 223 13.25 -4.27 -0.82
CA ASP A 223 14.56 -4.80 -0.43
C ASP A 223 15.10 -4.03 0.79
N VAL A 224 15.02 -4.67 1.93
CA VAL A 224 15.57 -4.18 3.19
C VAL A 224 16.93 -4.81 3.51
N ALA A 225 17.31 -5.86 2.76
CA ALA A 225 18.57 -6.59 2.95
C ALA A 225 19.75 -5.75 2.48
N ARG A 226 19.74 -5.30 1.24
CA ARG A 226 20.83 -4.50 0.67
C ARG A 226 20.91 -3.12 1.28
N ARG A 227 19.76 -2.56 1.70
CA ARG A 227 19.69 -1.30 2.45
C ARG A 227 18.69 -1.39 3.57
N PHE A 228 19.16 -1.16 4.80
CA PHE A 228 18.27 -1.11 5.95
C PHE A 228 17.28 0.05 5.84
N VAL A 229 16.01 -0.24 6.06
CA VAL A 229 14.92 0.74 6.09
C VAL A 229 14.40 0.84 7.53
N PRO A 230 14.52 1.99 8.20
CA PRO A 230 14.02 2.14 9.57
C PRO A 230 12.51 1.88 9.68
N LEU A 231 12.07 1.38 10.84
CA LEU A 231 10.66 1.03 11.08
C LEU A 231 9.68 2.19 10.83
N ASP A 232 10.07 3.42 11.12
CA ASP A 232 9.21 4.58 10.87
C ASP A 232 9.04 4.83 9.38
N ALA A 233 10.07 4.59 8.57
CA ALA A 233 9.94 4.63 7.12
C ALA A 233 9.05 3.49 6.60
N LEU A 234 9.17 2.27 7.13
CA LEU A 234 8.27 1.16 6.81
C LEU A 234 6.81 1.50 7.18
N ARG A 235 6.58 2.11 8.35
CA ARG A 235 5.24 2.58 8.76
C ARG A 235 4.68 3.62 7.78
N ASN A 236 5.51 4.53 7.28
CA ASN A 236 5.09 5.52 6.29
C ASN A 236 4.76 4.88 4.94
N ILE A 237 5.54 3.88 4.51
CA ILE A 237 5.23 3.08 3.31
C ILE A 237 3.86 2.42 3.48
N VAL A 238 3.59 1.76 4.59
CA VAL A 238 2.29 1.13 4.87
C VAL A 238 1.13 2.15 4.86
N ARG A 239 1.35 3.38 5.37
CA ARG A 239 0.33 4.45 5.27
C ARG A 239 0.03 4.81 3.82
N GLY A 240 1.07 4.97 2.99
CA GLY A 240 0.91 5.21 1.56
C GLY A 240 0.24 4.05 0.81
N MET A 241 0.56 2.81 1.19
CA MET A 241 -0.09 1.61 0.65
C MET A 241 -1.59 1.56 1.02
N ALA A 242 -1.94 1.86 2.27
CA ALA A 242 -3.34 1.91 2.71
C ALA A 242 -4.12 2.98 1.93
N PHE A 243 -3.53 4.17 1.75
CA PHE A 243 -4.12 5.26 0.96
C PHE A 243 -4.41 4.83 -0.48
N SER A 244 -3.51 4.11 -1.13
CA SER A 244 -3.67 3.61 -2.50
C SER A 244 -4.33 2.23 -2.58
N LYS A 245 -4.82 1.70 -1.47
CA LYS A 245 -5.46 0.38 -1.36
C LYS A 245 -4.57 -0.77 -1.87
N LEU A 246 -3.24 -0.66 -1.73
CA LEU A 246 -2.33 -1.79 -1.93
C LEU A 246 -2.50 -2.79 -0.78
N SER A 247 -2.41 -4.09 -1.09
CA SER A 247 -2.81 -5.15 -0.16
C SER A 247 -1.65 -5.93 0.46
N VAL A 248 -0.46 -5.92 -0.15
CA VAL A 248 0.67 -6.75 0.29
C VAL A 248 1.96 -5.94 0.29
N LEU A 249 2.65 -5.93 1.43
CA LEU A 249 4.05 -5.52 1.56
C LEU A 249 4.91 -6.77 1.63
N HIS A 250 5.69 -7.01 0.60
CA HIS A 250 6.66 -8.10 0.55
C HIS A 250 8.03 -7.56 1.02
N LEU A 251 8.59 -8.13 2.07
CA LEU A 251 9.87 -7.73 2.65
C LEU A 251 10.96 -8.74 2.31
N HIS A 252 11.88 -8.32 1.46
CA HIS A 252 13.07 -9.08 1.09
C HIS A 252 14.14 -8.88 2.17
N PHE A 253 14.19 -9.85 3.14
CA PHE A 253 14.99 -9.71 4.36
C PHE A 253 16.45 -10.12 4.21
N SER A 254 16.75 -11.01 3.25
CA SER A 254 18.08 -11.58 3.08
C SER A 254 18.62 -11.41 1.68
N ASP A 255 19.91 -11.01 1.59
CA ASP A 255 20.67 -10.92 0.35
C ASP A 255 22.18 -10.91 0.69
N GLU A 256 23.08 -10.67 -0.28
CA GLU A 256 24.53 -10.72 -0.09
C GLU A 256 25.03 -9.93 1.12
N PRO A 257 24.58 -8.66 1.38
CA PRO A 257 25.18 -7.88 2.46
C PRO A 257 24.63 -8.22 3.83
N ALA A 258 23.38 -8.72 3.93
CA ALA A 258 22.77 -8.92 5.25
C ALA A 258 21.49 -9.76 5.21
N MET A 259 21.19 -10.40 6.35
CA MET A 259 19.86 -10.77 6.78
C MET A 259 19.42 -9.77 7.85
N ARG A 260 18.34 -9.03 7.60
CA ARG A 260 17.91 -7.89 8.45
C ARG A 260 16.86 -8.25 9.51
N LEU A 261 16.50 -9.51 9.66
CA LEU A 261 15.57 -9.97 10.68
C LEU A 261 16.30 -10.83 11.70
N GLU A 262 16.03 -10.58 12.99
CA GLU A 262 16.51 -11.43 14.08
C GLU A 262 16.05 -12.88 13.91
N VAL A 263 17.00 -13.79 13.95
CA VAL A 263 16.76 -15.23 14.05
C VAL A 263 17.27 -15.68 15.41
N LYS A 264 16.38 -16.01 16.32
CA LYS A 264 16.76 -16.32 17.72
C LYS A 264 17.62 -17.56 17.87
N ALA A 265 17.39 -18.53 16.98
CA ALA A 265 18.23 -19.74 16.93
C ALA A 265 19.65 -19.47 16.42
N PHE A 266 19.87 -18.40 15.68
CA PHE A 266 21.14 -18.04 15.06
C PHE A 266 21.48 -16.55 15.27
N PRO A 267 21.74 -16.12 16.51
CA PRO A 267 21.96 -14.70 16.79
C PRO A 267 23.20 -14.13 16.10
N GLU A 268 24.13 -14.99 15.68
CA GLU A 268 25.32 -14.60 14.93
C GLU A 268 25.01 -13.97 13.56
N ILE A 269 23.84 -14.23 12.98
CA ILE A 269 23.42 -13.66 11.68
C ILE A 269 23.36 -12.13 11.76
N THR A 270 22.87 -11.58 12.85
CA THR A 270 22.69 -10.14 13.03
C THR A 270 23.77 -9.50 13.91
N ALA A 271 24.57 -10.28 14.64
CA ALA A 271 25.54 -9.77 15.60
C ALA A 271 26.66 -8.89 14.99
N GLY A 272 26.96 -9.06 13.70
CA GLY A 272 27.98 -8.29 12.98
C GLY A 272 27.44 -7.08 12.22
N LEU A 273 26.14 -6.80 12.27
CA LEU A 273 25.56 -5.69 11.55
C LEU A 273 25.84 -4.35 12.22
N PRO A 274 26.22 -3.30 11.46
CA PRO A 274 26.50 -1.98 12.03
C PRO A 274 25.24 -1.35 12.64
N ASP A 275 25.43 -0.63 13.77
CA ASP A 275 24.41 0.25 14.38
C ASP A 275 23.03 -0.41 14.55
N ALA A 276 23.01 -1.71 14.88
CA ALA A 276 21.76 -2.48 15.02
C ALA A 276 20.82 -2.36 13.80
N GLN A 277 21.37 -2.37 12.59
CA GLN A 277 20.60 -2.31 11.36
C GLN A 277 19.91 -3.63 11.04
N PHE A 278 19.06 -4.08 11.93
CA PHE A 278 18.17 -5.22 11.78
C PHE A 278 16.90 -4.99 12.60
N TYR A 279 15.89 -5.77 12.35
CA TYR A 279 14.63 -5.75 13.10
C TYR A 279 14.60 -6.90 14.09
N THR A 280 14.31 -6.61 15.35
CA THR A 280 13.99 -7.66 16.33
C THR A 280 12.64 -8.28 15.99
N GLN A 281 12.43 -9.53 16.42
CA GLN A 281 11.13 -10.18 16.22
C GLN A 281 9.98 -9.44 16.90
N GLU A 282 10.24 -8.78 18.05
CA GLU A 282 9.20 -8.04 18.74
C GLU A 282 8.82 -6.76 17.98
N GLU A 283 9.79 -6.00 17.49
CA GLU A 283 9.54 -4.85 16.62
C GLU A 283 8.77 -5.25 15.36
N MET A 284 9.11 -6.39 14.77
CA MET A 284 8.43 -6.87 13.58
C MET A 284 7.00 -7.34 13.87
N LYS A 285 6.73 -7.96 15.02
CA LYS A 285 5.36 -8.27 15.46
C LYS A 285 4.50 -7.02 15.59
N GLU A 286 5.05 -5.96 16.17
CA GLU A 286 4.35 -4.68 16.28
C GLU A 286 4.11 -4.06 14.90
N PHE A 287 5.10 -4.13 14.01
CA PHE A 287 4.97 -3.64 12.65
C PHE A 287 3.91 -4.42 11.85
N VAL A 288 3.87 -5.75 11.95
CA VAL A 288 2.85 -6.58 11.30
C VAL A 288 1.45 -6.22 11.80
N ARG A 289 1.28 -6.02 13.12
CA ARG A 289 -0.01 -5.54 13.67
C ARG A 289 -0.40 -4.16 13.15
N PHE A 290 0.58 -3.25 13.03
CA PHE A 290 0.37 -1.92 12.48
C PHE A 290 -0.10 -1.97 11.01
N ALA A 291 0.52 -2.82 10.18
CA ALA A 291 0.16 -3.04 8.80
C ALA A 291 -1.25 -3.67 8.67
N HIS A 292 -1.48 -4.73 9.43
CA HIS A 292 -2.77 -5.43 9.50
C HIS A 292 -3.92 -4.48 9.82
N ALA A 293 -3.78 -3.62 10.84
CA ALA A 293 -4.79 -2.62 11.21
C ALA A 293 -5.08 -1.59 10.10
N ARG A 294 -4.33 -1.62 9.00
CA ARG A 294 -4.49 -0.78 7.80
C ARG A 294 -4.85 -1.56 6.54
N GLY A 295 -5.15 -2.86 6.69
CA GLY A 295 -5.50 -3.72 5.57
C GLY A 295 -4.33 -4.11 4.69
N VAL A 296 -3.10 -4.05 5.22
CA VAL A 296 -1.87 -4.45 4.51
C VAL A 296 -1.31 -5.73 5.13
N ARG A 297 -1.21 -6.77 4.32
CA ARG A 297 -0.55 -8.04 4.65
C ARG A 297 0.96 -7.86 4.55
N VAL A 298 1.73 -8.53 5.39
CA VAL A 298 3.21 -8.52 5.33
C VAL A 298 3.70 -9.92 5.00
N VAL A 299 4.30 -10.09 3.83
CA VAL A 299 4.88 -11.35 3.34
C VAL A 299 6.39 -11.29 3.51
N PRO A 300 6.99 -12.18 4.30
CA PRO A 300 8.44 -12.25 4.46
C PRO A 300 9.08 -13.05 3.35
N GLU A 301 10.29 -12.65 2.93
CA GLU A 301 11.14 -13.44 2.06
C GLU A 301 12.46 -13.81 2.76
N LEU A 302 12.78 -15.06 2.69
CA LEU A 302 14.14 -15.59 2.88
C LEU A 302 14.59 -16.16 1.54
N ASP A 303 15.48 -15.46 0.87
CA ASP A 303 15.96 -15.90 -0.43
C ASP A 303 17.04 -16.99 -0.29
N VAL A 304 16.72 -18.16 -0.84
CA VAL A 304 17.57 -19.35 -0.84
C VAL A 304 17.35 -20.14 -2.13
N PRO A 305 18.40 -20.82 -2.64
CA PRO A 305 19.74 -20.99 -2.08
C PRO A 305 20.72 -19.87 -2.44
N ALA A 306 20.47 -19.08 -3.51
CA ALA A 306 21.28 -17.91 -3.84
C ALA A 306 20.92 -16.72 -2.95
N HIS A 307 21.56 -15.57 -3.18
CA HIS A 307 21.33 -14.36 -2.39
C HIS A 307 21.42 -14.56 -0.87
N ALA A 308 22.15 -15.63 -0.45
CA ALA A 308 22.25 -16.06 0.95
C ALA A 308 23.51 -15.54 1.67
N GLY A 309 24.18 -14.52 1.13
CA GLY A 309 25.38 -13.94 1.74
C GLY A 309 25.14 -13.38 3.13
N GLY A 310 23.94 -12.86 3.40
CA GLY A 310 23.49 -12.44 4.72
C GLY A 310 23.45 -13.54 5.77
N LEU A 311 23.49 -14.81 5.35
CA LEU A 311 23.56 -16.00 6.20
C LEU A 311 25.01 -16.53 6.36
N ALA A 312 26.03 -15.83 5.86
CA ALA A 312 27.42 -16.31 5.85
C ALA A 312 27.96 -16.63 7.26
N ALA A 313 27.44 -15.97 8.32
CA ALA A 313 27.78 -16.31 9.69
C ALA A 313 27.51 -17.77 10.06
N LEU A 314 26.50 -18.41 9.44
CA LEU A 314 26.18 -19.83 9.61
C LEU A 314 27.29 -20.73 9.04
N GLY A 315 27.98 -20.30 7.99
CA GLY A 315 29.15 -21.01 7.46
C GLY A 315 30.32 -20.96 8.43
N VAL A 316 30.52 -19.84 9.13
CA VAL A 316 31.57 -19.67 10.15
C VAL A 316 31.27 -20.50 11.39
N SER A 317 30.03 -20.52 11.85
CA SER A 317 29.62 -21.35 13.01
C SER A 317 29.52 -22.86 12.69
N GLY A 318 29.49 -23.23 11.41
CA GLY A 318 29.27 -24.59 10.97
C GLY A 318 27.83 -25.04 10.94
N ALA A 319 26.87 -24.09 11.13
CA ALA A 319 25.46 -24.38 11.07
C ALA A 319 24.92 -24.49 9.62
N ALA A 320 25.69 -24.05 8.62
CA ALA A 320 25.35 -24.20 7.20
C ALA A 320 26.63 -24.37 6.37
N THR A 321 26.47 -24.86 5.14
CA THR A 321 27.56 -24.99 4.15
C THR A 321 27.20 -24.19 2.91
N PHE A 322 28.19 -23.56 2.27
CA PHE A 322 28.01 -22.81 1.05
C PHE A 322 28.69 -23.48 -0.13
N CYS A 323 28.18 -23.27 -1.32
CA CYS A 323 28.86 -23.65 -2.55
C CYS A 323 30.18 -22.89 -2.62
N ASP A 324 31.24 -23.54 -3.05
CA ASP A 324 32.60 -23.01 -3.08
C ASP A 324 32.66 -21.70 -3.89
N SER A 325 32.49 -20.60 -3.19
CA SER A 325 32.52 -19.26 -3.74
C SER A 325 33.25 -18.34 -2.79
N PRO A 326 34.13 -17.45 -3.30
CA PRO A 326 34.75 -16.43 -2.44
C PRO A 326 33.74 -15.47 -1.80
N PHE A 327 32.49 -15.49 -2.24
CA PHE A 327 31.43 -14.61 -1.75
C PHE A 327 30.42 -15.29 -0.83
N ASN A 328 30.44 -16.61 -0.67
CA ASN A 328 29.51 -17.38 0.18
C ASN A 328 28.04 -16.97 -0.04
N THR A 329 27.63 -16.87 -1.30
CA THR A 329 26.30 -16.33 -1.63
C THR A 329 25.26 -17.41 -1.93
N THR A 330 25.68 -18.67 -2.08
CA THR A 330 24.78 -19.78 -2.41
C THR A 330 24.92 -20.90 -1.38
N LEU A 331 23.83 -21.27 -0.74
CA LEU A 331 23.77 -22.39 0.20
C LEU A 331 23.92 -23.73 -0.52
N ALA A 332 24.82 -24.57 -0.02
CA ALA A 332 24.99 -25.93 -0.49
C ALA A 332 23.90 -26.87 0.05
N PRO A 333 23.51 -27.92 -0.67
CA PRO A 333 22.48 -28.89 -0.27
C PRO A 333 23.00 -29.88 0.79
N SER A 334 23.59 -29.36 1.87
CA SER A 334 24.05 -30.17 3.00
C SER A 334 22.96 -30.38 4.05
N ALA A 335 23.11 -31.41 4.88
CA ALA A 335 22.17 -31.66 5.97
C ALA A 335 22.09 -30.46 6.94
N ASP A 336 23.22 -29.81 7.21
CA ASP A 336 23.28 -28.65 8.10
C ASP A 336 22.55 -27.43 7.49
N SER A 337 22.77 -27.14 6.21
CA SER A 337 22.05 -26.05 5.51
C SER A 337 20.55 -26.30 5.50
N LEU A 338 20.09 -27.52 5.22
CA LEU A 338 18.67 -27.86 5.22
C LEU A 338 18.07 -27.74 6.63
N ALA A 339 18.80 -28.10 7.67
CA ALA A 339 18.38 -27.94 9.06
C ALA A 339 18.29 -26.43 9.46
N ALA A 340 19.27 -25.62 9.03
CA ALA A 340 19.27 -24.19 9.26
C ALA A 340 18.06 -23.52 8.58
N ILE A 341 17.82 -23.82 7.29
CA ILE A 341 16.65 -23.32 6.55
C ILE A 341 15.35 -23.70 7.27
N THR A 342 15.21 -24.96 7.69
CA THR A 342 14.05 -25.42 8.45
C THR A 342 13.84 -24.57 9.71
N THR A 343 14.90 -24.30 10.45
CA THR A 343 14.84 -23.52 11.68
C THR A 343 14.41 -22.08 11.42
N ILE A 344 14.98 -21.44 10.41
CA ILE A 344 14.65 -20.06 10.05
C ILE A 344 13.21 -19.96 9.58
N PHE A 345 12.74 -20.83 8.70
CA PHE A 345 11.34 -20.79 8.24
C PHE A 345 10.33 -21.10 9.36
N ASN A 346 10.69 -21.93 10.36
CA ASN A 346 9.84 -22.11 11.54
C ASN A 346 9.68 -20.79 12.31
N GLU A 347 10.76 -20.01 12.50
CA GLU A 347 10.67 -18.70 13.17
C GLU A 347 9.89 -17.69 12.34
N LEU A 348 10.10 -17.63 11.02
CA LEU A 348 9.34 -16.78 10.10
C LEU A 348 7.83 -17.09 10.14
N ALA A 349 7.46 -18.37 10.03
CA ALA A 349 6.07 -18.79 10.04
C ALA A 349 5.37 -18.51 11.39
N ALA A 350 6.13 -18.53 12.50
CA ALA A 350 5.59 -18.16 13.81
C ALA A 350 5.44 -16.64 13.99
N LEU A 351 6.27 -15.84 13.30
CA LEU A 351 6.30 -14.39 13.40
C LEU A 351 5.27 -13.73 12.48
N PHE A 352 5.13 -14.23 11.24
CA PHE A 352 4.25 -13.67 10.23
C PHE A 352 2.97 -14.51 10.12
N PRO A 353 1.79 -13.91 10.38
CA PRO A 353 0.52 -14.63 10.34
C PRO A 353 0.02 -14.92 8.94
N ASP A 354 0.60 -14.29 7.91
CA ASP A 354 0.18 -14.46 6.52
C ASP A 354 0.34 -15.90 6.05
N GLU A 355 -0.56 -16.35 5.20
CA GLU A 355 -0.47 -17.68 4.60
C GLU A 355 0.70 -17.80 3.61
N LEU A 356 1.13 -16.68 2.99
CA LEU A 356 2.24 -16.64 2.05
C LEU A 356 3.56 -16.43 2.77
N VAL A 357 4.58 -17.19 2.34
CA VAL A 357 5.98 -16.96 2.69
C VAL A 357 6.80 -17.15 1.42
N HIS A 358 7.64 -16.17 1.11
CA HIS A 358 8.45 -16.20 -0.10
C HIS A 358 9.81 -16.86 0.17
N VAL A 359 10.21 -17.78 -0.72
CA VAL A 359 11.45 -18.57 -0.58
C VAL A 359 12.61 -18.04 -1.46
N GLY A 360 12.38 -17.00 -2.24
CA GLY A 360 13.34 -16.52 -3.23
C GLY A 360 13.48 -17.46 -4.41
N GLY A 361 14.67 -17.96 -4.64
CA GLY A 361 14.99 -19.01 -5.62
C GLY A 361 15.43 -18.49 -6.99
N ASP A 362 15.72 -17.20 -7.12
CA ASP A 362 16.25 -16.63 -8.34
C ASP A 362 17.79 -16.73 -8.43
N GLU A 363 18.26 -16.66 -9.64
CA GLU A 363 19.66 -16.50 -10.06
C GLU A 363 20.68 -17.53 -9.52
N ALA A 364 20.26 -18.59 -8.84
CA ALA A 364 21.15 -19.54 -8.16
C ALA A 364 22.19 -20.22 -9.06
N CYS A 365 21.88 -20.41 -10.34
CA CYS A 365 22.80 -20.97 -11.34
C CYS A 365 22.77 -20.17 -12.65
N LYS A 366 22.54 -18.87 -12.61
CA LYS A 366 22.35 -17.98 -13.78
C LYS A 366 23.50 -18.10 -14.80
N ASP A 367 24.73 -18.08 -14.31
CA ASP A 367 25.95 -18.17 -15.12
C ASP A 367 26.66 -19.53 -14.96
N GLY A 368 25.90 -20.57 -14.62
CA GLY A 368 26.39 -21.89 -14.21
C GLY A 368 26.40 -22.02 -12.69
N CYS A 369 26.26 -23.25 -12.18
CA CYS A 369 26.24 -23.44 -10.75
C CYS A 369 27.60 -23.13 -10.13
N PRO A 370 27.66 -22.38 -9.01
CA PRO A 370 28.93 -22.02 -8.40
C PRO A 370 29.61 -23.19 -7.72
N GLY A 371 30.93 -23.28 -7.83
CA GLY A 371 31.79 -24.18 -7.08
C GLY A 371 31.36 -25.63 -7.10
N THR A 372 31.09 -26.20 -5.94
CA THR A 372 30.70 -27.60 -5.76
C THR A 372 29.21 -27.88 -5.96
N CYS A 373 28.39 -26.82 -6.13
CA CYS A 373 26.96 -26.99 -6.33
C CYS A 373 26.62 -27.47 -7.74
N THR A 374 25.47 -28.10 -7.85
CA THR A 374 24.89 -28.58 -9.09
C THR A 374 23.46 -28.08 -9.20
N TYR A 375 22.89 -28.00 -10.40
CA TYR A 375 21.47 -27.67 -10.59
C TYR A 375 20.56 -28.55 -9.72
N ALA A 376 20.82 -29.87 -9.66
CA ALA A 376 20.04 -30.78 -8.82
C ALA A 376 20.17 -30.46 -7.32
N GLY A 377 21.34 -30.01 -6.88
CA GLY A 377 21.58 -29.62 -5.49
C GLY A 377 20.84 -28.33 -5.13
N VAL A 378 20.89 -27.32 -6.01
CA VAL A 378 20.14 -26.06 -5.85
C VAL A 378 18.65 -26.35 -5.75
N HIS A 379 18.09 -27.13 -6.67
CA HIS A 379 16.67 -27.48 -6.63
C HIS A 379 16.29 -28.32 -5.39
N ALA A 380 17.22 -29.12 -4.85
CA ALA A 380 16.95 -29.83 -3.59
C ALA A 380 16.79 -28.87 -2.40
N VAL A 381 17.53 -27.75 -2.37
CA VAL A 381 17.37 -26.71 -1.35
C VAL A 381 16.03 -25.99 -1.51
N GLU A 382 15.70 -25.57 -2.73
CA GLU A 382 14.41 -24.91 -3.04
C GLU A 382 13.22 -25.82 -2.69
N ALA A 383 13.26 -27.09 -3.09
CA ALA A 383 12.21 -28.06 -2.79
C ALA A 383 12.08 -28.33 -1.28
N HIS A 384 13.20 -28.32 -0.55
CA HIS A 384 13.19 -28.45 0.90
C HIS A 384 12.51 -27.25 1.56
N ALA A 385 12.88 -26.02 1.17
CA ALA A 385 12.27 -24.78 1.68
C ALA A 385 10.74 -24.78 1.48
N GLN A 386 10.28 -25.11 0.26
CA GLN A 386 8.86 -25.24 -0.05
C GLN A 386 8.18 -26.30 0.82
N SER A 387 8.80 -27.48 0.98
CA SER A 387 8.24 -28.57 1.79
C SER A 387 8.11 -28.20 3.27
N VAL A 388 9.07 -27.47 3.82
CA VAL A 388 9.00 -26.94 5.18
C VAL A 388 7.79 -26.05 5.35
N LEU A 389 7.59 -25.09 4.45
CA LEU A 389 6.46 -24.16 4.51
C LEU A 389 5.11 -24.86 4.39
N VAL A 390 4.97 -25.81 3.47
CA VAL A 390 3.74 -26.60 3.32
C VAL A 390 3.44 -27.41 4.59
N ASN A 391 4.46 -28.03 5.20
CA ASN A 391 4.30 -28.75 6.46
C ASN A 391 3.90 -27.82 7.62
N LEU A 392 4.22 -26.53 7.54
CA LEU A 392 3.79 -25.49 8.48
C LEU A 392 2.40 -24.90 8.15
N GLY A 393 1.72 -25.41 7.11
CA GLY A 393 0.43 -24.92 6.66
C GLY A 393 0.51 -23.57 5.94
N ARG A 394 1.69 -23.25 5.37
CA ARG A 394 1.92 -22.03 4.58
C ARG A 394 1.91 -22.34 3.09
N ILE A 395 1.64 -21.34 2.28
CA ILE A 395 1.71 -21.40 0.83
C ILE A 395 3.06 -20.81 0.41
N PRO A 396 4.00 -21.60 -0.11
CA PRO A 396 5.24 -21.06 -0.63
C PRO A 396 5.00 -20.21 -1.86
N MET A 397 5.68 -19.08 -1.92
CA MET A 397 5.82 -18.21 -3.08
C MET A 397 7.30 -18.12 -3.45
N GLY A 398 7.64 -17.91 -4.71
CA GLY A 398 9.02 -17.73 -5.12
C GLY A 398 9.16 -17.19 -6.54
N TRP A 399 10.36 -16.78 -6.89
CA TRP A 399 10.66 -16.26 -8.20
C TRP A 399 10.48 -17.34 -9.28
N ASN A 400 10.21 -16.95 -10.51
CA ASN A 400 9.85 -17.86 -11.59
C ASN A 400 10.90 -18.96 -11.87
N GLU A 401 12.14 -18.80 -11.44
CA GLU A 401 13.22 -19.78 -11.60
C GLU A 401 12.97 -21.07 -10.85
N ILE A 402 12.28 -21.05 -9.72
CA ILE A 402 11.97 -22.27 -8.95
C ILE A 402 11.10 -23.27 -9.74
N TYR A 403 10.46 -22.81 -10.82
CA TYR A 403 9.71 -23.64 -11.76
C TYR A 403 10.54 -24.13 -12.95
N SER A 404 11.41 -23.24 -13.48
CA SER A 404 12.16 -23.50 -14.70
C SER A 404 13.54 -24.10 -14.40
N SER A 405 13.62 -25.42 -14.24
CA SER A 405 14.91 -26.08 -14.23
C SER A 405 15.53 -26.08 -15.64
N PRO A 406 16.72 -25.46 -15.85
CA PRO A 406 17.43 -25.54 -17.13
C PRO A 406 17.93 -26.97 -17.45
N ALA A 407 17.93 -27.85 -16.48
CA ALA A 407 18.46 -29.22 -16.60
C ALA A 407 17.44 -30.24 -17.11
N GLY A 408 16.28 -29.83 -17.58
CA GLY A 408 15.25 -30.75 -18.09
C GLY A 408 14.71 -31.71 -17.02
N GLY A 409 14.89 -31.35 -15.75
CA GLY A 409 14.15 -31.97 -14.67
C GLY A 409 12.67 -31.67 -14.84
N GLU A 410 11.80 -32.62 -14.52
CA GLU A 410 10.37 -32.34 -14.48
C GLU A 410 10.17 -31.08 -13.67
N PRO A 411 9.35 -30.10 -14.18
CA PRO A 411 8.96 -28.94 -13.40
C PRO A 411 8.50 -29.47 -12.06
N ASN A 412 8.77 -28.73 -10.97
CA ASN A 412 8.45 -29.17 -9.62
C ASN A 412 7.01 -29.71 -9.62
N ALA A 413 6.91 -31.01 -9.93
CA ALA A 413 5.68 -31.74 -10.17
C ALA A 413 4.97 -32.03 -8.85
N ALA A 414 5.53 -31.52 -7.75
CA ALA A 414 4.86 -31.53 -6.49
C ALA A 414 3.59 -30.68 -6.68
N LYS A 415 2.47 -31.32 -6.76
CA LYS A 415 1.10 -30.84 -6.68
C LYS A 415 0.83 -30.05 -5.37
N GLN A 416 1.83 -29.28 -4.95
CA GLN A 416 1.80 -28.47 -3.74
C GLN A 416 1.36 -27.06 -4.12
N PRO A 417 0.62 -26.39 -3.28
CA PRO A 417 0.28 -24.99 -3.51
C PRO A 417 1.59 -24.20 -3.66
N LEU A 418 1.80 -23.59 -4.81
CA LEU A 418 2.97 -22.78 -5.12
C LEU A 418 2.51 -21.59 -5.94
N ILE A 419 2.94 -20.40 -5.56
CA ILE A 419 2.69 -19.16 -6.31
C ILE A 419 4.02 -18.70 -6.91
N LEU A 420 4.00 -18.37 -8.20
CA LEU A 420 5.18 -17.89 -8.92
C LEU A 420 5.12 -16.37 -9.10
N GLN A 421 6.14 -15.68 -8.61
CA GLN A 421 6.40 -14.28 -8.90
C GLN A 421 7.25 -14.19 -10.16
N ASN A 422 6.70 -13.60 -11.20
CA ASN A 422 7.27 -13.65 -12.54
C ASN A 422 7.91 -12.33 -12.90
N TRP A 423 9.24 -12.24 -12.82
CA TRP A 423 9.97 -11.02 -13.12
C TRP A 423 10.56 -10.99 -14.54
N ARG A 424 10.75 -12.15 -15.18
CA ARG A 424 11.27 -12.23 -16.55
C ARG A 424 10.14 -12.17 -17.58
N LYS A 425 10.41 -11.50 -18.70
CA LYS A 425 9.46 -11.46 -19.83
C LYS A 425 9.13 -12.88 -20.31
N GLY A 426 7.86 -13.19 -20.47
CA GLY A 426 7.35 -14.49 -20.92
C GLY A 426 7.28 -15.56 -19.82
N SER A 427 7.74 -15.30 -18.61
CA SER A 427 7.66 -16.26 -17.51
C SER A 427 6.23 -16.47 -17.01
N MET A 428 5.39 -15.43 -17.02
CA MET A 428 3.97 -15.52 -16.72
C MET A 428 3.25 -16.56 -17.58
N SER A 429 3.42 -16.47 -18.90
CA SER A 429 2.82 -17.44 -19.85
C SER A 429 3.28 -18.88 -19.58
N THR A 430 4.55 -19.07 -19.21
CA THR A 430 5.11 -20.40 -18.87
C THR A 430 4.49 -20.92 -17.59
N ALA A 431 4.43 -20.13 -16.53
CA ALA A 431 3.85 -20.48 -15.25
C ALA A 431 2.35 -20.85 -15.36
N MET A 432 1.57 -20.00 -16.02
CA MET A 432 0.14 -20.25 -16.23
C MET A 432 -0.13 -21.48 -17.08
N SER A 433 0.66 -21.74 -18.13
CA SER A 433 0.57 -22.96 -18.94
C SER A 433 0.88 -24.22 -18.12
N GLY A 434 1.69 -24.10 -17.06
CA GLY A 434 1.95 -25.14 -16.06
C GLY A 434 0.83 -25.28 -15.01
N GLY A 435 -0.17 -24.41 -15.03
CA GLY A 435 -1.29 -24.42 -14.10
C GLY A 435 -1.00 -23.74 -12.76
N PHE A 436 0.06 -22.93 -12.65
CA PHE A 436 0.44 -22.23 -11.42
C PHE A 436 -0.23 -20.87 -11.29
N HIS A 437 -0.66 -20.56 -10.08
CA HIS A 437 -1.01 -19.19 -9.73
C HIS A 437 0.21 -18.29 -9.87
N SER A 438 0.00 -17.10 -10.41
CA SER A 438 1.07 -16.22 -10.88
C SER A 438 0.82 -14.77 -10.48
N VAL A 439 1.92 -14.11 -10.10
CA VAL A 439 1.99 -12.67 -9.85
C VAL A 439 2.93 -12.05 -10.89
N ASP A 440 2.48 -10.99 -11.57
CA ASP A 440 3.32 -10.25 -12.50
C ASP A 440 4.23 -9.29 -11.74
N SER A 441 5.53 -9.42 -11.94
CA SER A 441 6.56 -8.54 -11.39
C SER A 441 7.62 -8.21 -12.45
N ASN A 442 7.20 -8.10 -13.72
CA ASN A 442 8.07 -7.96 -14.87
C ASN A 442 9.06 -6.80 -14.69
N PHE A 443 10.36 -7.10 -14.75
CA PHE A 443 11.41 -6.13 -14.46
C PHE A 443 11.41 -4.89 -15.38
N VAL A 444 10.84 -5.00 -16.58
CA VAL A 444 10.74 -3.88 -17.53
C VAL A 444 9.69 -2.86 -17.09
N THR A 445 8.59 -3.33 -16.50
CA THR A 445 7.39 -2.52 -16.20
C THR A 445 7.14 -2.33 -14.71
N MET A 446 7.62 -3.25 -13.85
CA MET A 446 7.30 -3.28 -12.43
C MET A 446 8.50 -2.96 -11.51
N TYR A 447 9.74 -2.90 -12.03
CA TYR A 447 10.90 -2.52 -11.21
C TYR A 447 11.06 -1.01 -11.17
N LEU A 448 10.71 -0.41 -10.04
CA LEU A 448 10.70 1.06 -9.88
C LEU A 448 12.11 1.66 -9.97
N ALA A 449 13.13 0.90 -9.63
CA ALA A 449 14.50 1.37 -9.56
C ALA A 449 15.22 1.44 -10.91
N GLN A 450 14.95 0.51 -11.83
CA GLN A 450 15.80 0.33 -13.01
C GLN A 450 15.28 1.02 -14.26
N GLN A 451 14.03 0.89 -14.59
CA GLN A 451 13.54 1.27 -15.92
C GLN A 451 12.33 2.20 -15.91
N CYS A 452 11.40 2.02 -14.98
CA CYS A 452 10.21 2.85 -14.92
C CYS A 452 10.51 4.30 -14.53
N CYS A 453 11.56 4.53 -13.74
CA CYS A 453 11.95 5.87 -13.28
C CYS A 453 13.20 6.41 -13.94
N ARG A 454 13.79 5.72 -14.92
CA ARG A 454 14.92 6.22 -15.69
C ARG A 454 14.43 7.24 -16.70
N ILE A 455 14.33 8.48 -16.26
CA ILE A 455 14.23 9.63 -17.14
C ILE A 455 15.63 9.86 -17.70
N ASP A 456 15.97 9.17 -18.77
CA ASP A 456 17.10 9.59 -19.60
C ASP A 456 16.59 10.71 -20.51
N PRO A 457 17.04 11.94 -20.34
CA PRO A 457 16.96 12.92 -21.39
C PRO A 457 18.12 12.67 -22.37
N PRO A 458 18.05 12.81 -23.64
CA PRO A 458 17.05 13.48 -24.47
C PRO A 458 16.72 12.76 -25.78
N THR A 459 16.31 11.54 -25.79
CA THR A 459 15.96 10.86 -27.05
C THR A 459 14.45 10.87 -27.37
N GLY A 460 13.69 11.76 -26.73
CA GLY A 460 12.40 12.19 -27.26
C GLY A 460 11.27 11.15 -27.28
N THR A 461 11.40 10.01 -26.63
CA THR A 461 10.31 9.03 -26.53
C THR A 461 9.74 9.01 -25.11
N SER A 462 8.62 9.71 -24.97
CA SER A 462 7.82 9.86 -23.74
C SER A 462 7.11 8.57 -23.27
N ASP A 463 7.37 7.43 -23.89
CA ASP A 463 6.51 6.24 -23.74
C ASP A 463 6.87 5.32 -22.57
N ARG A 464 8.07 5.46 -21.97
CA ARG A 464 8.49 4.54 -20.91
C ARG A 464 7.77 4.78 -19.58
N PHE A 465 7.46 6.02 -19.26
CA PHE A 465 6.73 6.34 -18.03
C PHE A 465 5.26 5.90 -18.11
N SER A 466 4.63 6.04 -19.26
CA SER A 466 3.26 5.57 -19.49
C SER A 466 3.15 4.04 -19.42
N ALA A 467 4.18 3.31 -19.83
CA ALA A 467 4.21 1.85 -19.75
C ALA A 467 4.14 1.32 -18.32
N CYS A 468 4.65 2.08 -17.32
CA CYS A 468 4.58 1.69 -15.91
C CYS A 468 3.21 1.96 -15.27
N PHE A 469 2.37 2.81 -15.87
CA PHE A 469 1.06 3.16 -15.34
C PHE A 469 -0.11 2.38 -15.94
N HIS A 470 0.13 1.67 -17.05
CA HIS A 470 -0.89 0.94 -17.80
C HIS A 470 -0.45 -0.50 -18.05
N VAL A 471 -0.09 -1.20 -16.95
CA VAL A 471 0.28 -2.62 -17.03
C VAL A 471 -0.99 -3.45 -16.91
N ASP A 472 -1.32 -4.21 -17.96
CA ASP A 472 -2.24 -5.33 -17.84
C ASP A 472 -1.46 -6.54 -17.31
N VAL A 473 -1.55 -6.80 -16.02
CA VAL A 473 -0.86 -7.92 -15.34
C VAL A 473 -1.27 -9.29 -15.88
N ALA A 474 -2.34 -9.36 -16.65
CA ALA A 474 -2.81 -10.57 -17.31
C ALA A 474 -2.55 -10.59 -18.83
N ALA A 475 -1.72 -9.67 -19.33
CA ALA A 475 -1.44 -9.55 -20.77
C ALA A 475 -0.85 -10.82 -21.41
N GLU A 476 -0.15 -11.65 -20.64
CA GLU A 476 0.45 -12.90 -21.12
C GLU A 476 -0.52 -14.10 -21.04
N ALA A 477 -1.73 -13.95 -20.47
CA ALA A 477 -2.73 -15.02 -20.40
C ALA A 477 -3.36 -15.25 -21.78
N LYS A 478 -3.35 -16.50 -22.23
CA LYS A 478 -3.86 -16.89 -23.56
C LYS A 478 -5.38 -16.98 -23.61
N ASP A 479 -6.00 -17.28 -22.48
CA ASP A 479 -7.43 -17.50 -22.39
C ASP A 479 -7.98 -17.16 -20.99
N ALA A 480 -9.29 -17.33 -20.82
CA ALA A 480 -9.97 -17.08 -19.56
C ALA A 480 -9.58 -18.04 -18.42
N ALA A 481 -9.05 -19.23 -18.73
CA ALA A 481 -8.61 -20.17 -17.71
C ALA A 481 -7.25 -19.75 -17.16
N GLU A 482 -6.31 -19.38 -18.03
CA GLU A 482 -5.02 -18.80 -17.59
C GLU A 482 -5.20 -17.47 -16.85
N ARG A 483 -6.13 -16.60 -17.31
CA ARG A 483 -6.43 -15.34 -16.62
C ARG A 483 -6.88 -15.52 -15.17
N LYS A 484 -7.54 -16.63 -14.84
CA LYS A 484 -7.95 -16.96 -13.46
C LYS A 484 -6.77 -17.37 -12.56
N LEU A 485 -5.63 -17.73 -13.14
CA LEU A 485 -4.41 -18.03 -12.40
C LEU A 485 -3.63 -16.77 -12.01
N VAL A 486 -3.97 -15.61 -12.61
CA VAL A 486 -3.32 -14.34 -12.30
C VAL A 486 -3.89 -13.78 -11.00
N LEU A 487 -3.07 -13.71 -9.96
CA LEU A 487 -3.44 -13.16 -8.66
C LEU A 487 -3.34 -11.63 -8.62
N GLY A 488 -2.50 -11.05 -9.48
CA GLY A 488 -2.28 -9.61 -9.56
C GLY A 488 -0.86 -9.23 -9.94
N GLY A 489 -0.44 -8.05 -9.48
CA GLY A 489 0.88 -7.49 -9.77
C GLY A 489 1.64 -7.04 -8.54
N GLU A 490 2.96 -7.03 -8.68
CA GLU A 490 3.88 -6.64 -7.61
C GLU A 490 5.02 -5.80 -8.17
N VAL A 491 5.07 -4.54 -7.74
CA VAL A 491 6.18 -3.64 -8.06
C VAL A 491 7.36 -3.89 -7.13
N ALA A 492 8.58 -3.85 -7.64
CA ALA A 492 9.78 -4.11 -6.86
C ALA A 492 10.66 -2.88 -6.72
N MET A 493 11.17 -2.71 -5.50
CA MET A 493 12.08 -1.66 -5.08
C MET A 493 13.37 -2.28 -4.53
N TRP A 494 14.38 -2.46 -5.41
CA TRP A 494 15.65 -3.06 -5.06
C TRP A 494 16.67 -2.07 -4.50
N GLY A 495 17.31 -2.44 -3.39
CA GLY A 495 18.20 -1.56 -2.63
C GLY A 495 19.58 -1.31 -3.24
N ASP A 496 20.06 -2.20 -4.11
CA ASP A 496 21.34 -2.09 -4.79
C ASP A 496 21.34 -1.05 -5.92
N GLN A 497 20.16 -0.69 -6.42
CA GLN A 497 19.99 0.15 -7.59
C GLN A 497 19.78 1.62 -7.28
N TYR A 498 19.79 1.96 -5.99
CA TYR A 498 19.63 3.34 -5.55
C TYR A 498 20.97 4.03 -5.35
N CYS A 499 21.18 5.10 -6.10
CA CYS A 499 22.22 6.09 -5.94
C CYS A 499 23.66 5.57 -6.06
N PRO A 500 24.23 5.54 -7.27
CA PRO A 500 25.66 5.31 -7.48
C PRO A 500 26.54 6.49 -7.04
N SER A 501 25.97 7.58 -6.49
CA SER A 501 26.71 8.75 -6.08
C SER A 501 27.25 8.61 -4.65
N PRO A 502 28.55 8.88 -4.42
CA PRO A 502 29.14 8.89 -3.07
C PRO A 502 28.54 9.97 -2.15
N HIS A 503 27.67 10.84 -2.68
CA HIS A 503 27.00 11.90 -1.93
C HIS A 503 25.61 11.51 -1.41
N CYS A 504 25.12 10.31 -1.70
CA CYS A 504 23.90 9.81 -1.08
C CYS A 504 24.17 9.45 0.38
N LYS A 505 24.10 10.45 1.26
CA LYS A 505 24.07 10.20 2.71
C LYS A 505 22.75 9.53 3.05
N ILE A 506 22.86 8.32 3.56
CA ILE A 506 21.73 7.47 3.93
C ILE A 506 21.26 7.89 5.33
N ASN A 507 20.47 8.94 5.38
CA ASN A 507 19.48 9.05 6.45
C ASN A 507 18.21 8.45 5.84
N GLY A 508 17.53 7.49 6.45
CA GLY A 508 16.45 6.64 5.93
C GLY A 508 15.44 7.20 4.91
N SER A 509 15.70 8.39 4.39
CA SER A 509 14.95 9.14 3.37
C SER A 509 15.47 8.95 1.93
N ALA A 510 16.63 8.33 1.71
CA ALA A 510 17.22 8.25 0.36
C ALA A 510 16.38 7.44 -0.64
N TYR A 511 15.56 6.52 -0.16
CA TYR A 511 14.57 5.84 -1.00
C TYR A 511 13.52 6.80 -1.57
N PHE A 512 13.24 7.88 -0.85
CA PHE A 512 12.22 8.85 -1.20
C PHE A 512 12.79 10.10 -1.89
N GLU A 513 14.07 10.44 -1.67
CA GLU A 513 14.67 11.64 -2.28
C GLU A 513 14.70 11.58 -3.81
N ARG A 514 14.93 10.43 -4.44
CA ARG A 514 14.82 10.32 -5.91
C ARG A 514 13.39 10.36 -6.40
N ALA A 515 12.45 9.80 -5.66
CA ALA A 515 11.05 10.01 -5.94
C ALA A 515 10.65 11.49 -5.75
N CYS A 516 11.21 12.17 -4.74
CA CYS A 516 10.93 13.57 -4.44
C CYS A 516 11.68 14.57 -5.33
N THR A 517 12.97 14.39 -5.64
CA THR A 517 13.75 15.37 -6.44
C THR A 517 13.36 15.43 -7.91
N HIS A 518 12.73 14.38 -8.46
CA HIS A 518 12.19 14.41 -9.81
C HIS A 518 10.74 14.93 -9.88
N THR A 519 10.13 15.23 -8.77
CA THR A 519 8.71 15.61 -8.69
C THR A 519 8.46 17.09 -8.43
N HIS A 520 9.49 17.93 -8.36
CA HIS A 520 9.27 19.38 -8.38
C HIS A 520 8.52 19.90 -9.64
N THR A 521 8.27 19.04 -10.61
CA THR A 521 7.48 19.38 -11.80
C THR A 521 6.14 18.66 -11.92
N HIS A 522 5.75 17.76 -10.96
CA HIS A 522 4.56 16.93 -11.11
C HIS A 522 3.77 16.78 -9.80
N THR A 523 2.97 17.77 -9.52
CA THR A 523 2.32 18.06 -8.24
C THR A 523 1.18 17.11 -7.81
N LEU A 524 0.85 16.04 -8.53
CA LEU A 524 -0.33 15.20 -8.24
C LEU A 524 -0.02 13.81 -7.67
N SER A 525 1.04 13.15 -8.11
CA SER A 525 1.39 11.81 -7.58
C SER A 525 2.07 11.83 -6.21
N LEU A 526 2.55 12.99 -5.76
CA LEU A 526 3.31 13.17 -4.53
C LEU A 526 2.54 13.77 -3.37
N LYS A 527 1.35 14.31 -3.59
CA LYS A 527 0.46 14.58 -2.45
C LYS A 527 0.19 13.31 -1.64
N PHE A 528 0.28 12.14 -2.25
CA PHE A 528 0.11 10.84 -1.60
C PHE A 528 1.25 10.47 -0.65
N LEU A 529 2.47 10.77 -1.03
CA LEU A 529 3.65 10.57 -0.18
C LEU A 529 3.89 11.77 0.73
N SER A 530 3.52 12.99 0.33
CA SER A 530 3.77 14.21 1.11
C SER A 530 2.78 14.43 2.24
N LEU A 531 1.54 13.95 2.19
CA LEU A 531 0.63 13.97 3.34
C LEU A 531 1.07 13.03 4.46
N SER A 532 1.82 11.97 4.13
CA SER A 532 2.47 11.12 5.13
C SER A 532 3.90 11.54 5.45
N LEU A 533 4.47 12.49 4.70
CA LEU A 533 5.89 12.93 4.76
C LEU A 533 6.03 14.44 5.00
N SER A 534 4.98 15.15 5.43
CA SER A 534 5.10 16.56 5.87
C SER A 534 5.91 16.75 7.16
N LEU A 535 6.75 15.79 7.52
CA LEU A 535 7.78 15.89 8.52
C LEU A 535 9.11 16.21 7.84
N SER A 536 9.37 17.52 7.73
CA SER A 536 10.68 18.15 7.54
C SER A 536 11.57 17.61 6.40
N CYS A 537 11.36 18.12 5.19
CA CYS A 537 12.49 18.44 4.33
C CYS A 537 12.94 19.88 4.67
N ASP A 538 13.69 20.07 5.72
CA ASP A 538 14.50 21.26 5.87
C ASP A 538 15.71 21.08 4.94
N ILE A 539 15.75 21.92 3.92
CA ILE A 539 16.85 22.03 2.97
C ILE A 539 17.83 23.03 3.59
N ASP A 540 18.97 22.52 4.02
CA ASP A 540 20.22 23.30 4.08
C ASP A 540 21.10 22.94 2.90
#